data_9c180ab9283b8a7a8492f8f2723cd262
#
_entry.id   9c180ab9283b8a7a8492f8f2723cd262
#
_cell.length_a   1.000
_cell.length_b   1.000
_cell.length_c   1.000
_cell.angle_alpha   90.00
_cell.angle_beta   90.00
_cell.angle_gamma   90.00
#
_symmetry.space_group_name_H-M   'P 1'
#
loop_
_entity.id
_entity.type
_entity.pdbx_description
1 polymer ?
#
loop_
_entity_poly.entity_id
_entity_poly.type
_entity_poly.pdbx_seq_one_letter_code
_entity_poly.pdbx_strand_id
1 'polypeptide(L)'
;MTDGQASISTEILARYAADAASEVEGVRRSGGRRGVKVGEEDGVVRVEVQLAVDWGTSIPAVGRTVQVRVREYLGRMADVEPQVVDVTIDEVGAPA
;
A
#
# COMPACT_ATOMS: atom_id res chain seq x y z
N MET A 1 21.64 -23.03 18.10
CA MET A 1 22.09 -22.47 16.89
C MET A 1 20.99 -21.81 16.09
N THR A 2 21.28 -20.70 15.57
CA THR A 2 20.29 -19.96 14.84
C THR A 2 20.24 -20.43 13.41
N ASP A 3 19.07 -20.67 12.92
CA ASP A 3 18.91 -21.20 11.58
C ASP A 3 18.93 -20.11 10.51
N GLY A 4 19.38 -18.98 10.84
CA GLY A 4 19.30 -17.90 9.92
C GLY A 4 17.89 -17.32 9.87
N GLN A 5 17.75 -16.23 9.22
CA GLN A 5 16.48 -15.51 9.14
C GLN A 5 15.95 -15.56 7.74
N ALA A 6 14.65 -15.84 7.64
CA ALA A 6 13.94 -15.60 6.41
C ALA A 6 13.56 -14.13 6.42
N SER A 7 13.88 -13.44 5.37
CA SER A 7 13.52 -12.03 5.27
C SER A 7 12.82 -11.78 3.94
N ILE A 8 11.95 -10.78 3.95
CA ILE A 8 11.18 -10.42 2.78
C ILE A 8 11.67 -9.07 2.29
N SER A 9 11.97 -8.99 1.00
CA SER A 9 12.49 -7.76 0.44
C SER A 9 11.41 -6.68 0.42
N THR A 10 11.85 -5.43 0.49
CA THR A 10 10.91 -4.32 0.43
C THR A 10 10.20 -4.26 -0.93
N GLU A 11 10.82 -4.82 -1.97
CA GLU A 11 10.15 -4.90 -3.28
C GLU A 11 8.95 -5.81 -3.25
N ILE A 12 9.05 -6.93 -2.54
CA ILE A 12 7.91 -7.83 -2.41
C ILE A 12 6.83 -7.21 -1.56
N LEU A 13 7.23 -6.53 -0.49
CA LEU A 13 6.26 -5.83 0.35
C LEU A 13 5.54 -4.74 -0.44
N ALA A 14 6.26 -4.03 -1.31
CA ALA A 14 5.65 -3.01 -2.15
C ALA A 14 4.64 -3.63 -3.11
N ARG A 15 4.93 -4.82 -3.64
CA ARG A 15 3.99 -5.51 -4.52
C ARG A 15 2.73 -5.90 -3.78
N TYR A 16 2.87 -6.43 -2.57
CA TYR A 16 1.71 -6.78 -1.76
C TYR A 16 0.88 -5.54 -1.44
N ALA A 17 1.55 -4.45 -1.09
CA ALA A 17 0.83 -3.21 -0.78
C ALA A 17 0.09 -2.69 -2.01
N ALA A 18 0.70 -2.77 -3.19
CA ALA A 18 0.06 -2.35 -4.42
C ALA A 18 -1.16 -3.20 -4.74
N ASP A 19 -1.04 -4.52 -4.53
CA ASP A 19 -2.17 -5.42 -4.75
C ASP A 19 -3.33 -5.07 -3.82
N ALA A 20 -3.03 -4.85 -2.55
CA ALA A 20 -4.05 -4.52 -1.57
C ALA A 20 -4.75 -3.21 -1.94
N ALA A 21 -3.98 -2.20 -2.33
CA ALA A 21 -4.55 -0.91 -2.68
C ALA A 21 -5.42 -1.00 -3.93
N SER A 22 -5.01 -1.80 -4.90
CA SER A 22 -5.74 -1.90 -6.17
C SER A 22 -7.08 -2.58 -6.03
N GLU A 23 -7.29 -3.31 -4.94
CA GLU A 23 -8.57 -3.98 -4.70
C GLU A 23 -9.60 -3.08 -4.03
N VAL A 24 -9.20 -1.91 -3.60
CA VAL A 24 -10.11 -1.00 -2.92
C VAL A 24 -11.00 -0.32 -3.94
N GLU A 25 -12.30 -0.33 -3.69
CA GLU A 25 -13.26 0.30 -4.57
C GLU A 25 -12.99 1.79 -4.67
N GLY A 26 -13.00 2.31 -5.88
CA GLY A 26 -12.72 3.71 -6.13
C GLY A 26 -11.28 3.97 -6.53
N VAL A 27 -10.38 3.02 -6.31
CA VAL A 27 -8.99 3.16 -6.73
C VAL A 27 -8.87 2.77 -8.19
N ARG A 28 -8.30 3.67 -8.99
CA ARG A 28 -8.05 3.37 -10.40
C ARG A 28 -6.77 2.56 -10.50
N ARG A 29 -6.76 1.66 -11.44
CA ARG A 29 -5.57 0.89 -11.71
C ARG A 29 -4.52 1.80 -12.30
N SER A 30 -3.62 2.23 -11.49
CA SER A 30 -2.50 2.98 -12.00
C SER A 30 -1.33 2.02 -12.13
N GLY A 31 -0.54 2.24 -13.10
CA GLY A 31 0.51 1.39 -13.54
C GLY A 31 1.40 0.73 -12.48
N GLY A 32 0.92 -0.33 -11.91
CA GLY A 32 1.75 -1.26 -11.18
C GLY A 32 2.48 -0.66 -9.98
N ARG A 33 3.72 -1.04 -9.82
CA ARG A 33 4.49 -0.75 -8.61
C ARG A 33 4.99 0.67 -8.47
N ARG A 34 4.73 1.51 -9.46
CA ARG A 34 5.31 2.83 -9.48
C ARG A 34 4.86 3.73 -8.34
N GLY A 35 3.66 3.51 -7.85
CA GLY A 35 3.09 4.37 -6.83
C GLY A 35 3.32 3.87 -5.42
N VAL A 36 4.07 2.80 -5.22
CA VAL A 36 4.24 2.24 -3.89
C VAL A 36 5.70 2.11 -3.56
N LYS A 37 6.09 2.63 -2.39
CA LYS A 37 7.43 2.49 -1.86
C LYS A 37 7.35 1.95 -0.45
N VAL A 38 8.24 1.04 -0.14
CA VAL A 38 8.36 0.51 1.22
C VAL A 38 9.78 0.74 1.69
N GLY A 39 9.90 1.36 2.84
CA GLY A 39 11.19 1.56 3.48
C GLY A 39 11.21 0.95 4.86
N GLU A 40 12.37 0.54 5.28
CA GLU A 40 12.55 0.03 6.62
C GLU A 40 13.79 0.66 7.23
N GLU A 41 13.64 1.17 8.43
CA GLU A 41 14.74 1.81 9.14
C GLU A 41 14.56 1.58 10.62
N ASP A 42 15.57 0.99 11.25
CA ASP A 42 15.54 0.72 12.70
C ASP A 42 14.30 -0.06 13.12
N GLY A 43 13.89 -1.03 12.31
CA GLY A 43 12.73 -1.84 12.62
C GLY A 43 11.40 -1.19 12.31
N VAL A 44 11.41 0.04 11.83
CA VAL A 44 10.19 0.76 11.48
C VAL A 44 9.93 0.58 9.99
N VAL A 45 8.76 0.06 9.66
CA VAL A 45 8.37 -0.13 8.27
C VAL A 45 7.42 0.99 7.88
N ARG A 46 7.76 1.68 6.81
CA ARG A 46 6.96 2.78 6.28
C ARG A 46 6.54 2.45 4.86
N VAL A 47 5.26 2.58 4.61
CA VAL A 47 4.70 2.34 3.27
C VAL A 47 4.15 3.65 2.75
N GLU A 48 4.54 4.00 1.53
CA GLU A 48 4.02 5.19 0.84
C GLU A 48 3.28 4.72 -0.39
N VAL A 49 2.02 5.14 -0.53
CA VAL A 49 1.17 4.71 -1.64
C VAL A 49 0.65 5.94 -2.34
N GLN A 50 0.91 6.02 -3.65
CA GLN A 50 0.34 7.07 -4.49
C GLN A 50 -0.75 6.44 -5.34
N LEU A 51 -1.90 7.09 -5.38
CA LEU A 51 -3.08 6.52 -6.03
C LEU A 51 -3.75 7.52 -6.94
N ALA A 52 -4.44 6.97 -7.94
CA ALA A 52 -5.46 7.67 -8.68
C ALA A 52 -6.81 7.10 -8.26
N VAL A 53 -7.82 7.93 -8.17
CA VAL A 53 -9.16 7.49 -7.79
C VAL A 53 -10.16 7.90 -8.85
N ASP A 54 -11.30 7.22 -8.85
CA ASP A 54 -12.38 7.53 -9.77
C ASP A 54 -13.09 8.81 -9.37
N TRP A 55 -13.61 9.51 -10.36
CA TRP A 55 -14.39 10.71 -10.12
C TRP A 55 -15.60 10.38 -9.24
N GLY A 56 -15.88 11.27 -8.31
CA GLY A 56 -17.02 11.08 -7.42
C GLY A 56 -16.74 10.25 -6.21
N THR A 57 -15.51 9.74 -6.08
CA THR A 57 -15.12 8.93 -4.95
C THR A 57 -14.75 9.83 -3.76
N SER A 58 -15.14 9.40 -2.56
CA SER A 58 -14.73 10.12 -1.35
C SER A 58 -13.25 9.86 -1.10
N ILE A 59 -12.43 10.88 -1.31
CA ILE A 59 -10.99 10.75 -1.15
C ILE A 59 -10.61 10.35 0.29
N PRO A 60 -11.15 10.99 1.34
CA PRO A 60 -10.79 10.57 2.69
C PRO A 60 -11.19 9.13 3.00
N ALA A 61 -12.33 8.68 2.50
CA ALA A 61 -12.79 7.32 2.76
C ALA A 61 -11.88 6.31 2.05
N VAL A 62 -11.54 6.57 0.79
CA VAL A 62 -10.65 5.68 0.06
C VAL A 62 -9.28 5.62 0.75
N GLY A 63 -8.76 6.78 1.15
CA GLY A 63 -7.46 6.82 1.81
C GLY A 63 -7.43 5.95 3.05
N ARG A 64 -8.45 6.06 3.89
CA ARG A 64 -8.52 5.26 5.11
C ARG A 64 -8.64 3.77 4.79
N THR A 65 -9.48 3.43 3.81
CA THR A 65 -9.66 2.03 3.44
C THR A 65 -8.36 1.44 2.92
N VAL A 66 -7.63 2.19 2.11
CA VAL A 66 -6.34 1.73 1.60
C VAL A 66 -5.37 1.49 2.75
N GLN A 67 -5.31 2.40 3.72
CA GLN A 67 -4.44 2.22 4.87
C GLN A 67 -4.74 0.92 5.61
N VAL A 68 -6.01 0.67 5.87
CA VAL A 68 -6.42 -0.53 6.58
C VAL A 68 -6.10 -1.79 5.78
N ARG A 69 -6.42 -1.78 4.49
CA ARG A 69 -6.20 -2.97 3.66
C ARG A 69 -4.72 -3.27 3.49
N VAL A 70 -3.89 -2.25 3.35
CA VAL A 70 -2.45 -2.46 3.24
C VAL A 70 -1.91 -3.10 4.52
N ARG A 71 -2.32 -2.58 5.67
CA ARG A 71 -1.88 -3.15 6.94
C ARG A 71 -2.32 -4.59 7.11
N GLU A 72 -3.58 -4.87 6.80
CA GLU A 72 -4.10 -6.23 6.93
C GLU A 72 -3.39 -7.19 5.99
N TYR A 73 -3.18 -6.76 4.77
CA TYR A 73 -2.59 -7.62 3.76
C TYR A 73 -1.13 -7.94 4.09
N LEU A 74 -0.36 -6.93 4.48
CA LEU A 74 1.04 -7.15 4.85
C LEU A 74 1.15 -8.00 6.11
N GLY A 75 0.24 -7.84 7.04
CA GLY A 75 0.22 -8.68 8.23
C GLY A 75 -0.05 -10.12 7.90
N ARG A 76 -1.01 -10.37 7.02
CA ARG A 76 -1.39 -11.73 6.67
C ARG A 76 -0.38 -12.40 5.75
N MET A 77 0.12 -11.68 4.76
CA MET A 77 0.98 -12.28 3.75
C MET A 77 2.44 -12.33 4.13
N ALA A 78 2.88 -11.41 4.96
CA ALA A 78 4.31 -11.27 5.24
C ALA A 78 4.62 -11.16 6.73
N ASP A 79 3.61 -11.19 7.58
CA ASP A 79 3.78 -10.99 9.02
C ASP A 79 4.52 -9.68 9.32
N VAL A 80 4.21 -8.65 8.55
CA VAL A 80 4.81 -7.33 8.70
C VAL A 80 3.73 -6.35 9.14
N GLU A 81 4.07 -5.55 10.15
CA GLU A 81 3.15 -4.56 10.68
C GLU A 81 3.74 -3.17 10.42
N PRO A 82 3.32 -2.51 9.34
CA PRO A 82 3.88 -1.18 9.06
C PRO A 82 3.40 -0.18 10.10
N GLN A 83 4.33 0.62 10.60
CA GLN A 83 4.00 1.67 11.55
C GLN A 83 3.37 2.87 10.87
N VAL A 84 3.76 3.10 9.62
CA VAL A 84 3.26 4.25 8.88
C VAL A 84 2.80 3.78 7.51
N VAL A 85 1.57 4.14 7.15
CA VAL A 85 1.07 3.94 5.79
C VAL A 85 0.56 5.29 5.32
N ASP A 86 1.34 5.95 4.47
CA ASP A 86 0.99 7.24 3.90
C ASP A 86 0.34 7.04 2.55
N VAL A 87 -0.85 7.59 2.38
CA VAL A 87 -1.59 7.49 1.12
C VAL A 87 -1.73 8.87 0.54
N THR A 88 -1.28 9.04 -0.68
CA THR A 88 -1.42 10.29 -1.42
C THR A 88 -2.26 10.04 -2.67
N ILE A 89 -3.33 10.78 -2.82
CA ILE A 89 -4.13 10.73 -4.03
C ILE A 89 -3.68 11.88 -4.92
N ASP A 90 -3.01 11.56 -6.00
CA ASP A 90 -2.42 12.55 -6.88
C ASP A 90 -3.13 12.70 -8.22
N GLU A 91 -4.18 11.94 -8.42
CA GLU A 91 -4.95 12.02 -9.65
C GLU A 91 -6.38 11.59 -9.41
N VAL A 92 -7.32 12.34 -9.99
CA VAL A 92 -8.74 12.00 -9.94
C VAL A 92 -9.22 11.84 -11.37
N GLY A 93 -9.94 10.77 -11.65
CA GLY A 93 -10.46 10.53 -12.98
C GLY A 93 -11.42 11.62 -13.41
N ALA A 94 -11.59 11.75 -14.72
CA ALA A 94 -12.51 12.74 -15.26
C ALA A 94 -13.95 12.27 -15.06
N PRO A 95 -14.90 13.21 -14.94
CA PRO A 95 -16.31 12.81 -14.91
C PRO A 95 -16.70 12.20 -16.23
N ALA A 96 -17.62 11.22 -16.16
CA ALA A 96 -18.06 10.51 -17.35
C ALA A 96 -18.89 11.42 -18.26
#